data_da7d406b628326f434078ce9d51cd355
#
_entry.id   da7d406b628326f434078ce9d51cd355
#
_cell.length_a   1.000
_cell.length_b   1.000
_cell.length_c   1.000
_cell.angle_alpha   90.00
_cell.angle_beta   90.00
_cell.angle_gamma   90.00
#
_symmetry.space_group_name_H-M   'P 1'
#
loop_
_entity.id
_entity.type
_entity.pdbx_description
1 polymer ?
#
loop_
_entity_poly.entity_id
_entity_poly.type
_entity_poly.pdbx_seq_one_letter_code
_entity_poly.pdbx_strand_id
1 'polypeptide(L)'
;AETFQRRIIEMDADRKPSMTAEYQEIFQMMDKGKGRIELVIAGGRDKLYRNDGMEGFKDVSEEAGISGFDIGLAATWWDFDNDGWQDLYVSNDYKGSDKLYRNNRDGSFTEIARSALPHIPWFSMGCDTADINNDGLIDLFATDMSGTSHYSRKIGMGDMRDEQWFMKNANPRQYMRNTLFLSTGTERLFEAASMMGMANTDWSWSPKFGDFNNDGMIDLFVSNGMSRDFMNSDLAATITSRYSEQWRQTAVLKQRNLIFKNSGNLNFNEVGKD
;
A
#
# COMPACT_ATOMS: atom_id res chain seq x y z
N ALA A 1 -10.60 -26.86 -9.95
CA ALA A 1 -10.80 -25.69 -9.07
C ALA A 1 -11.68 -26.03 -7.86
N GLU A 2 -12.90 -26.58 -8.05
CA GLU A 2 -13.82 -26.94 -6.95
C GLU A 2 -13.24 -27.97 -5.97
N THR A 3 -12.49 -28.95 -6.44
CA THR A 3 -11.89 -30.01 -5.61
C THR A 3 -10.74 -29.47 -4.74
N PHE A 4 -10.03 -28.44 -5.20
CA PHE A 4 -8.98 -27.77 -4.47
C PHE A 4 -9.56 -26.88 -3.35
N GLN A 5 -10.58 -26.08 -3.66
CA GLN A 5 -11.27 -25.26 -2.68
C GLN A 5 -11.89 -26.06 -1.52
N ARG A 6 -12.44 -27.25 -1.81
CA ARG A 6 -13.02 -28.14 -0.78
C ARG A 6 -12.00 -28.71 0.22
N ARG A 7 -10.70 -28.65 -0.07
CA ARG A 7 -9.64 -29.06 0.87
C ARG A 7 -9.15 -27.91 1.74
N ILE A 8 -9.38 -26.67 1.31
CA ILE A 8 -8.86 -25.46 1.97
C ILE A 8 -9.92 -24.86 2.90
N ILE A 9 -11.20 -25.01 2.56
CA ILE A 9 -12.33 -24.44 3.30
C ILE A 9 -13.11 -25.53 4.00
N GLU A 10 -13.30 -25.37 5.28
CA GLU A 10 -14.19 -26.17 6.13
C GLU A 10 -15.39 -25.32 6.56
N MET A 11 -16.46 -25.98 7.01
CA MET A 11 -17.59 -25.30 7.64
C MET A 11 -17.46 -25.46 9.14
N ASP A 12 -17.49 -24.36 9.86
CA ASP A 12 -17.52 -24.37 11.33
C ASP A 12 -18.88 -24.87 11.87
N ALA A 13 -19.02 -24.94 13.19
CA ALA A 13 -20.24 -25.39 13.86
C ALA A 13 -21.47 -24.53 13.52
N ASP A 14 -21.26 -23.25 13.18
CA ASP A 14 -22.31 -22.31 12.78
C ASP A 14 -22.56 -22.30 11.26
N ARG A 15 -21.99 -23.26 10.53
CA ARG A 15 -22.01 -23.34 9.05
C ARG A 15 -21.43 -22.13 8.34
N LYS A 16 -20.49 -21.44 8.99
CA LYS A 16 -19.68 -20.40 8.33
C LYS A 16 -18.43 -21.03 7.74
N PRO A 17 -18.01 -20.59 6.56
CA PRO A 17 -16.77 -21.07 5.98
C PRO A 17 -15.58 -20.59 6.80
N SER A 18 -14.71 -21.52 7.15
CA SER A 18 -13.42 -21.27 7.80
C SER A 18 -12.31 -21.92 7.00
N MET A 19 -11.09 -21.42 7.12
CA MET A 19 -9.94 -22.01 6.46
C MET A 19 -9.33 -23.08 7.34
N THR A 20 -8.96 -24.23 6.74
CA THR A 20 -8.20 -25.26 7.47
C THR A 20 -6.86 -24.70 7.92
N ALA A 21 -6.40 -25.13 9.10
CA ALA A 21 -5.20 -24.59 9.73
C ALA A 21 -3.95 -24.66 8.83
N GLU A 22 -3.83 -25.70 8.01
CA GLU A 22 -2.72 -25.90 7.07
C GLU A 22 -2.57 -24.78 6.04
N TYR A 23 -3.68 -24.10 5.69
CA TYR A 23 -3.70 -23.10 4.62
C TYR A 23 -3.84 -21.66 5.10
N GLN A 24 -4.03 -21.44 6.40
CA GLN A 24 -4.21 -20.10 6.98
C GLN A 24 -3.00 -19.16 6.79
N GLU A 25 -1.81 -19.74 6.64
CA GLU A 25 -0.58 -18.96 6.35
C GLU A 25 -0.32 -18.77 4.86
N ILE A 26 -1.11 -19.42 3.99
CA ILE A 26 -0.93 -19.37 2.52
C ILE A 26 -2.01 -18.52 1.86
N PHE A 27 -3.22 -18.56 2.41
CA PHE A 27 -4.37 -17.87 1.81
C PHE A 27 -5.15 -17.09 2.86
N GLN A 28 -5.79 -16.04 2.38
CA GLN A 28 -6.85 -15.32 3.09
C GLN A 28 -8.18 -15.56 2.40
N MET A 29 -9.26 -15.61 3.19
CA MET A 29 -10.63 -15.68 2.67
C MET A 29 -11.23 -14.29 2.60
N MET A 30 -11.63 -13.87 1.41
CA MET A 30 -12.35 -12.60 1.21
C MET A 30 -13.80 -12.88 0.81
N ASP A 31 -14.75 -12.27 1.53
CA ASP A 31 -16.17 -12.36 1.21
C ASP A 31 -16.50 -11.49 0.00
N LYS A 32 -16.91 -12.13 -1.10
CA LYS A 32 -17.41 -11.48 -2.32
C LYS A 32 -18.89 -11.08 -2.23
N GLY A 33 -19.54 -11.37 -1.11
CA GLY A 33 -20.97 -11.23 -0.92
C GLY A 33 -21.77 -12.42 -1.48
N LYS A 34 -23.00 -12.57 -0.99
CA LYS A 34 -23.92 -13.65 -1.37
C LYS A 34 -23.36 -15.06 -1.13
N GLY A 35 -22.55 -15.23 -0.07
CA GLY A 35 -21.96 -16.51 0.30
C GLY A 35 -20.83 -16.99 -0.63
N ARG A 36 -20.29 -16.12 -1.47
CA ARG A 36 -19.13 -16.44 -2.32
C ARG A 36 -17.85 -15.98 -1.64
N ILE A 37 -16.84 -16.84 -1.65
CA ILE A 37 -15.53 -16.56 -1.07
C ILE A 37 -14.48 -16.57 -2.19
N GLU A 38 -13.59 -15.62 -2.15
CA GLU A 38 -12.34 -15.64 -2.90
C GLU A 38 -11.18 -16.00 -1.97
N LEU A 39 -10.34 -16.94 -2.41
CA LEU A 39 -9.06 -17.22 -1.75
C LEU A 39 -8.01 -16.32 -2.38
N VAL A 40 -7.43 -15.47 -1.56
CA VAL A 40 -6.33 -14.57 -1.95
C VAL A 40 -5.06 -15.09 -1.29
N ILE A 41 -3.94 -15.04 -2.02
CA ILE A 41 -2.64 -15.42 -1.44
C ILE A 41 -2.38 -14.48 -0.26
N ALA A 42 -2.12 -15.07 0.90
CA ALA A 42 -1.65 -14.35 2.07
C ALA A 42 -0.16 -13.99 1.89
N GLY A 43 0.26 -12.88 2.46
CA GLY A 43 1.66 -12.59 2.71
C GLY A 43 2.19 -13.45 3.87
N GLY A 44 3.46 -13.28 4.20
CA GLY A 44 3.96 -13.79 5.48
C GLY A 44 3.31 -13.04 6.66
N ARG A 45 3.32 -13.65 7.83
CA ARG A 45 2.86 -12.98 9.04
C ARG A 45 3.74 -11.77 9.36
N ASP A 46 3.14 -10.60 9.59
CA ASP A 46 3.86 -9.43 10.06
C ASP A 46 4.57 -9.73 11.38
N LYS A 47 5.79 -9.21 11.52
CA LYS A 47 6.64 -9.43 12.69
C LYS A 47 7.11 -8.13 13.30
N LEU A 48 6.88 -7.99 14.61
CA LEU A 48 7.44 -6.92 15.42
C LEU A 48 8.46 -7.51 16.39
N TYR A 49 9.69 -7.00 16.32
CA TYR A 49 10.75 -7.42 17.21
C TYR A 49 11.11 -6.27 18.16
N ARG A 50 11.02 -6.54 19.46
CA ARG A 50 11.52 -5.63 20.49
C ARG A 50 12.99 -5.89 20.77
N ASN A 51 13.76 -4.81 20.83
CA ASN A 51 15.16 -4.88 21.22
C ASN A 51 15.29 -4.85 22.74
N ASP A 52 15.64 -6.00 23.33
CA ASP A 52 15.83 -6.16 24.79
C ASP A 52 17.31 -5.99 25.18
N GLY A 53 18.08 -5.26 24.38
CA GLY A 53 19.49 -4.93 24.64
C GLY A 53 20.38 -6.17 24.56
N MET A 54 21.06 -6.52 25.64
CA MET A 54 21.97 -7.69 25.65
C MET A 54 21.26 -9.04 25.53
N GLU A 55 19.95 -9.09 25.75
CA GLU A 55 19.12 -10.29 25.55
C GLU A 55 18.72 -10.50 24.08
N GLY A 56 19.02 -9.50 23.21
CA GLY A 56 18.76 -9.56 21.78
C GLY A 56 17.35 -9.10 21.41
N PHE A 57 16.85 -9.59 20.27
CA PHE A 57 15.53 -9.25 19.77
C PHE A 57 14.50 -10.33 20.10
N LYS A 58 13.38 -9.93 20.69
CA LYS A 58 12.25 -10.80 21.00
C LYS A 58 11.10 -10.53 20.05
N ASP A 59 10.52 -11.58 19.45
CA ASP A 59 9.25 -11.46 18.70
C ASP A 59 8.12 -11.14 19.67
N VAL A 60 7.55 -9.97 19.53
CA VAL A 60 6.43 -9.45 20.34
C VAL A 60 5.16 -9.22 19.53
N SER A 61 5.09 -9.74 18.30
CA SER A 61 4.02 -9.47 17.35
C SER A 61 2.63 -9.73 17.92
N GLU A 62 2.45 -10.89 18.56
CA GLU A 62 1.15 -11.28 19.12
C GLU A 62 0.79 -10.45 20.35
N GLU A 63 1.73 -10.26 21.29
CA GLU A 63 1.50 -9.44 22.49
C GLU A 63 1.27 -7.97 22.16
N ALA A 64 1.87 -7.48 21.06
CA ALA A 64 1.70 -6.12 20.56
C ALA A 64 0.45 -5.93 19.69
N GLY A 65 -0.30 -6.98 19.36
CA GLY A 65 -1.49 -6.88 18.51
C GLY A 65 -1.20 -6.70 17.03
N ILE A 66 0.03 -7.02 16.58
CA ILE A 66 0.39 -7.01 15.16
C ILE A 66 0.02 -8.36 14.56
N SER A 67 -0.97 -8.37 13.67
CA SER A 67 -1.58 -9.61 13.17
C SER A 67 -1.82 -9.63 11.65
N GLY A 68 -1.07 -8.85 10.88
CA GLY A 68 -1.20 -8.81 9.42
C GLY A 68 -0.73 -10.11 8.76
N PHE A 69 -1.44 -10.50 7.69
CA PHE A 69 -1.08 -11.58 6.76
C PHE A 69 -1.13 -11.09 5.33
N ASP A 70 -1.02 -9.78 5.15
CA ASP A 70 -1.07 -9.14 3.84
C ASP A 70 0.32 -9.16 3.18
N ILE A 71 0.43 -8.75 1.93
CA ILE A 71 1.71 -8.69 1.22
C ILE A 71 2.39 -7.37 1.59
N GLY A 72 3.03 -7.32 2.75
CA GLY A 72 3.74 -6.15 3.25
C GLY A 72 5.00 -5.85 2.45
N LEU A 73 5.14 -4.63 1.92
CA LEU A 73 6.30 -4.19 1.14
C LEU A 73 7.12 -3.11 1.83
N ALA A 74 6.49 -2.27 2.64
CA ALA A 74 7.18 -1.23 3.40
C ALA A 74 6.48 -0.98 4.74
N ALA A 75 7.24 -0.49 5.69
CA ALA A 75 6.74 -0.04 6.98
C ALA A 75 7.47 1.21 7.43
N THR A 76 6.76 2.13 8.05
CA THR A 76 7.35 3.35 8.61
C THR A 76 6.74 3.69 9.96
N TRP A 77 7.58 4.23 10.85
CA TRP A 77 7.15 4.76 12.13
C TRP A 77 6.74 6.21 11.96
N TRP A 78 5.66 6.59 12.64
CA TRP A 78 5.05 7.89 12.47
C TRP A 78 4.16 8.23 13.69
N ASP A 79 4.33 9.39 14.26
CA ASP A 79 3.42 9.93 15.28
C ASP A 79 2.33 10.74 14.54
N PHE A 80 1.27 10.03 14.07
CA PHE A 80 0.29 10.60 13.15
C PHE A 80 -0.71 11.54 13.82
N ASP A 81 -0.99 11.34 15.10
CA ASP A 81 -1.94 12.15 15.89
C ASP A 81 -1.26 13.13 16.84
N ASN A 82 0.09 13.18 16.78
CA ASN A 82 0.94 14.09 17.56
C ASN A 82 0.78 13.91 19.08
N ASP A 83 0.63 12.65 19.52
CA ASP A 83 0.50 12.32 20.93
C ASP A 83 1.83 12.03 21.64
N GLY A 84 2.93 12.05 20.89
CA GLY A 84 4.29 11.80 21.36
C GLY A 84 4.71 10.34 21.35
N TRP A 85 3.88 9.44 20.83
CA TRP A 85 4.17 8.02 20.70
C TRP A 85 4.22 7.63 19.20
N GLN A 86 5.18 6.77 18.88
CA GLN A 86 5.35 6.32 17.49
C GLN A 86 4.29 5.27 17.15
N ASP A 87 3.52 5.55 16.14
CA ASP A 87 2.57 4.66 15.48
C ASP A 87 3.26 3.94 14.31
N LEU A 88 2.61 2.99 13.69
CA LEU A 88 3.17 2.20 12.61
C LEU A 88 2.24 2.17 11.41
N TYR A 89 2.74 2.59 10.25
CA TYR A 89 2.08 2.39 8.97
C TYR A 89 2.76 1.26 8.20
N VAL A 90 1.96 0.35 7.61
CA VAL A 90 2.42 -0.77 6.78
C VAL A 90 1.74 -0.70 5.43
N SER A 91 2.55 -0.56 4.37
CA SER A 91 2.12 -0.62 2.98
C SER A 91 1.95 -2.06 2.54
N ASN A 92 0.77 -2.41 2.04
CA ASN A 92 0.45 -3.76 1.57
C ASN A 92 0.06 -3.77 0.10
N ASP A 93 0.57 -4.75 -0.64
CA ASP A 93 0.30 -4.90 -2.06
C ASP A 93 -1.05 -5.58 -2.32
N TYR A 94 -1.65 -5.28 -3.45
CA TYR A 94 -2.81 -5.93 -4.05
C TYR A 94 -4.09 -5.84 -3.18
N LYS A 95 -4.67 -6.97 -2.77
CA LYS A 95 -5.94 -7.01 -2.01
C LYS A 95 -5.76 -6.86 -0.51
N GLY A 96 -4.52 -6.89 -0.04
CA GLY A 96 -4.18 -6.53 1.33
C GLY A 96 -4.38 -5.03 1.56
N SER A 97 -5.09 -4.66 2.62
CA SER A 97 -5.22 -3.25 2.96
C SER A 97 -4.00 -2.77 3.73
N ASP A 98 -3.55 -1.55 3.43
CA ASP A 98 -2.57 -0.89 4.29
C ASP A 98 -3.07 -0.84 5.73
N LYS A 99 -2.15 -0.94 6.68
CA LYS A 99 -2.45 -0.90 8.11
C LYS A 99 -1.95 0.41 8.71
N LEU A 100 -2.72 0.96 9.61
CA LEU A 100 -2.29 2.00 10.52
C LEU A 100 -2.52 1.50 11.94
N TYR A 101 -1.43 1.23 12.63
CA TYR A 101 -1.43 0.75 14.00
C TYR A 101 -1.14 1.91 14.95
N ARG A 102 -2.14 2.34 15.72
CA ARG A 102 -1.97 3.34 16.77
C ARG A 102 -1.36 2.71 18.01
N ASN A 103 -0.35 3.37 18.56
CA ASN A 103 0.31 2.97 19.80
C ASN A 103 -0.60 3.20 21.02
N ASN A 104 -0.86 2.16 21.80
CA ASN A 104 -1.68 2.24 22.99
C ASN A 104 -0.89 2.70 24.24
N ARG A 105 0.42 3.01 24.10
CA ARG A 105 1.33 3.49 25.17
C ARG A 105 1.65 2.43 26.25
N ASP A 106 1.31 1.19 26.01
CA ASP A 106 1.53 0.05 26.90
C ASP A 106 2.35 -1.08 26.22
N GLY A 107 2.89 -0.80 25.02
CA GLY A 107 3.61 -1.77 24.20
C GLY A 107 2.72 -2.54 23.22
N SER A 108 1.42 -2.26 23.23
CA SER A 108 0.48 -2.81 22.26
C SER A 108 0.00 -1.74 21.25
N PHE A 109 -0.63 -2.20 20.16
CA PHE A 109 -1.12 -1.37 19.07
C PHE A 109 -2.55 -1.74 18.71
N THR A 110 -3.30 -0.76 18.21
CA THR A 110 -4.66 -0.96 17.67
C THR A 110 -4.71 -0.58 16.22
N GLU A 111 -5.16 -1.49 15.33
CA GLU A 111 -5.34 -1.21 13.92
C GLU A 111 -6.54 -0.29 13.71
N ILE A 112 -6.31 0.88 13.08
CA ILE A 112 -7.30 1.96 12.95
C ILE A 112 -7.44 2.49 11.51
N ALA A 113 -6.83 1.88 10.49
CA ALA A 113 -6.84 2.40 9.12
C ALA A 113 -8.26 2.71 8.62
N ARG A 114 -9.25 1.88 9.00
CA ARG A 114 -10.66 2.08 8.63
C ARG A 114 -11.28 3.38 9.13
N SER A 115 -10.85 3.85 10.28
CA SER A 115 -11.41 5.06 10.92
C SER A 115 -10.60 6.31 10.63
N ALA A 116 -9.28 6.16 10.44
CA ALA A 116 -8.35 7.27 10.29
C ALA A 116 -8.11 7.65 8.81
N LEU A 117 -8.09 6.66 7.89
CA LEU A 117 -7.74 6.87 6.49
C LEU A 117 -8.98 6.98 5.60
N PRO A 118 -9.10 8.03 4.77
CA PRO A 118 -10.24 8.19 3.87
C PRO A 118 -10.24 7.16 2.73
N HIS A 119 -9.08 6.76 2.26
CA HIS A 119 -8.80 5.65 1.34
C HIS A 119 -7.29 5.36 1.36
N ILE A 120 -6.88 4.27 0.74
CA ILE A 120 -5.49 3.83 0.66
C ILE A 120 -5.12 3.45 -0.78
N PRO A 121 -3.82 3.32 -1.12
CA PRO A 121 -3.40 2.74 -2.38
C PRO A 121 -3.94 1.33 -2.58
N TRP A 122 -4.02 0.87 -3.82
CA TRP A 122 -4.40 -0.52 -4.08
C TRP A 122 -3.18 -1.45 -4.15
N PHE A 123 -2.11 -0.98 -4.81
CA PHE A 123 -0.84 -1.69 -4.91
C PHE A 123 0.20 -0.86 -4.16
N SER A 124 0.07 -0.82 -2.84
CA SER A 124 0.92 0.02 -2.00
C SER A 124 2.34 -0.54 -1.97
N MET A 125 3.32 0.24 -2.49
CA MET A 125 4.68 -0.24 -2.70
C MET A 125 5.63 0.26 -1.64
N GLY A 126 5.66 1.55 -1.40
CA GLY A 126 6.56 2.18 -0.44
C GLY A 126 5.93 3.39 0.22
N CYS A 127 6.49 3.78 1.35
CA CYS A 127 6.05 4.97 2.08
C CYS A 127 7.23 5.73 2.68
N ASP A 128 7.01 7.02 2.94
CA ASP A 128 7.94 7.88 3.66
C ASP A 128 7.19 9.00 4.37
N THR A 129 7.81 9.60 5.38
CA THR A 129 7.20 10.62 6.25
C THR A 129 8.05 11.86 6.37
N ALA A 130 7.42 13.04 6.36
CA ALA A 130 8.04 14.32 6.66
C ALA A 130 6.99 15.39 6.94
N ASP A 131 7.35 16.47 7.58
CA ASP A 131 6.56 17.71 7.67
C ASP A 131 6.70 18.49 6.36
N ILE A 132 5.79 18.25 5.40
CA ILE A 132 5.92 18.81 4.03
C ILE A 132 5.38 20.23 3.88
N ASN A 133 4.62 20.69 4.85
CA ASN A 133 3.98 22.01 4.85
C ASN A 133 4.54 22.95 5.93
N ASN A 134 5.50 22.46 6.73
CA ASN A 134 6.13 23.17 7.85
C ASN A 134 5.12 23.63 8.92
N ASP A 135 4.11 22.79 9.21
CA ASP A 135 3.13 23.07 10.26
C ASP A 135 3.48 22.40 11.61
N GLY A 136 4.57 21.64 11.65
CA GLY A 136 5.05 20.93 12.83
C GLY A 136 4.43 19.53 13.02
N LEU A 137 3.57 19.08 12.11
CA LEU A 137 3.02 17.75 12.09
C LEU A 137 3.69 16.92 10.98
N ILE A 138 3.87 15.65 11.23
CA ILE A 138 4.49 14.76 10.24
C ILE A 138 3.42 14.17 9.33
N ASP A 139 3.60 14.33 8.02
CA ASP A 139 2.74 13.80 6.96
C ASP A 139 3.29 12.48 6.42
N LEU A 140 2.47 11.71 5.70
CA LEU A 140 2.87 10.44 5.09
C LEU A 140 2.50 10.39 3.61
N PHE A 141 3.45 9.96 2.79
CA PHE A 141 3.23 9.66 1.38
C PHE A 141 3.40 8.15 1.13
N ALA A 142 2.41 7.53 0.49
CA ALA A 142 2.47 6.13 0.06
C ALA A 142 2.30 6.03 -1.47
N THR A 143 3.18 5.24 -2.10
CA THR A 143 3.22 5.07 -3.56
C THR A 143 2.37 3.90 -4.03
N ASP A 144 1.88 4.01 -5.25
CA ASP A 144 1.12 2.99 -5.99
C ASP A 144 1.62 2.93 -7.45
N MET A 145 1.11 1.99 -8.22
CA MET A 145 1.44 1.78 -9.63
C MET A 145 0.48 2.52 -10.57
N SER A 146 0.35 3.82 -10.42
CA SER A 146 -0.60 4.63 -11.20
C SER A 146 0.06 5.44 -12.30
N GLY A 147 -0.30 5.16 -13.55
CA GLY A 147 0.27 5.81 -14.73
C GLY A 147 0.08 7.33 -14.75
N THR A 148 1.12 8.06 -15.18
CA THR A 148 1.11 9.52 -15.28
C THR A 148 0.25 10.03 -16.44
N SER A 149 0.09 9.27 -17.52
CA SER A 149 -0.73 9.64 -18.68
C SER A 149 -2.15 9.07 -18.60
N HIS A 150 -3.09 9.74 -19.27
CA HIS A 150 -4.45 9.20 -19.41
C HIS A 150 -4.46 7.82 -20.06
N TYR A 151 -3.62 7.62 -21.07
CA TYR A 151 -3.48 6.34 -21.75
C TYR A 151 -3.00 5.24 -20.80
N SER A 152 -1.87 5.45 -20.10
CA SER A 152 -1.31 4.47 -19.18
C SER A 152 -2.28 4.09 -18.04
N ARG A 153 -3.06 5.06 -17.54
CA ARG A 153 -4.12 4.78 -16.55
C ARG A 153 -5.25 3.92 -17.12
N LYS A 154 -5.60 4.08 -18.39
CA LYS A 154 -6.67 3.29 -19.02
C LYS A 154 -6.27 1.85 -19.30
N ILE A 155 -5.04 1.63 -19.76
CA ILE A 155 -4.55 0.28 -20.07
C ILE A 155 -4.03 -0.46 -18.84
N GLY A 156 -3.61 0.27 -17.79
CA GLY A 156 -2.97 -0.32 -16.62
C GLY A 156 -3.89 -1.17 -15.75
N MET A 157 -5.19 -0.91 -15.73
CA MET A 157 -6.16 -1.66 -14.91
C MET A 157 -6.85 -2.81 -15.65
N GLY A 158 -6.82 -2.81 -16.99
CA GLY A 158 -7.49 -3.81 -17.79
C GLY A 158 -9.01 -3.85 -17.58
N ASP A 159 -9.60 -5.03 -17.76
CA ASP A 159 -11.01 -5.28 -17.52
C ASP A 159 -11.27 -5.53 -16.04
N MET A 160 -11.79 -4.53 -15.36
CA MET A 160 -12.05 -4.56 -13.92
C MET A 160 -13.39 -5.23 -13.53
N ARG A 161 -14.09 -5.89 -14.46
CA ARG A 161 -15.39 -6.50 -14.17
C ARG A 161 -15.34 -7.52 -13.04
N ASP A 162 -14.31 -8.33 -13.03
CA ASP A 162 -14.14 -9.37 -12.01
C ASP A 162 -13.71 -8.82 -10.65
N GLU A 163 -13.16 -7.60 -10.61
CA GLU A 163 -12.72 -6.92 -9.39
C GLU A 163 -13.75 -5.90 -8.84
N GLN A 164 -14.86 -5.68 -9.52
CA GLN A 164 -15.89 -4.71 -9.09
C GLN A 164 -16.41 -4.98 -7.67
N TRP A 165 -16.49 -6.24 -7.27
CA TRP A 165 -16.92 -6.63 -5.92
C TRP A 165 -15.94 -6.11 -4.88
N PHE A 166 -14.64 -6.23 -5.14
CA PHE A 166 -13.57 -5.75 -4.26
C PHE A 166 -13.64 -4.22 -4.13
N MET A 167 -13.65 -3.50 -5.24
CA MET A 167 -13.75 -2.05 -5.26
C MET A 167 -14.95 -1.50 -4.49
N LYS A 168 -16.06 -2.26 -4.46
CA LYS A 168 -17.27 -1.88 -3.73
C LYS A 168 -17.20 -2.17 -2.24
N ASN A 169 -16.47 -3.21 -1.83
CA ASN A 169 -16.52 -3.75 -0.47
C ASN A 169 -15.24 -3.49 0.33
N ALA A 170 -14.11 -3.14 -0.32
CA ALA A 170 -12.87 -2.79 0.37
C ALA A 170 -13.11 -1.64 1.38
N ASN A 171 -12.58 -1.81 2.60
CA ASN A 171 -12.70 -0.83 3.67
C ASN A 171 -11.42 -0.86 4.54
N PRO A 172 -10.58 0.19 4.51
CA PRO A 172 -10.72 1.42 3.70
C PRO A 172 -10.85 1.13 2.20
N ARG A 173 -11.39 2.10 1.45
CA ARG A 173 -11.43 1.97 -0.01
C ARG A 173 -10.03 2.00 -0.58
N GLN A 174 -9.76 1.14 -1.57
CA GLN A 174 -8.50 1.07 -2.27
C GLN A 174 -8.65 1.62 -3.69
N TYR A 175 -7.74 2.52 -4.07
CA TYR A 175 -7.68 3.09 -5.41
C TYR A 175 -6.26 3.01 -5.93
N MET A 176 -6.10 2.66 -7.20
CA MET A 176 -4.80 2.63 -7.88
C MET A 176 -4.29 4.06 -8.09
N ARG A 177 -3.74 4.63 -7.04
CA ARG A 177 -3.07 5.94 -7.01
C ARG A 177 -2.30 6.12 -5.71
N ASN A 178 -1.27 6.95 -5.78
CA ASN A 178 -0.58 7.38 -4.57
C ASN A 178 -1.51 8.10 -3.61
N THR A 179 -1.18 8.06 -2.33
CA THR A 179 -1.83 8.86 -1.29
C THR A 179 -0.82 9.76 -0.59
N LEU A 180 -1.27 10.94 -0.22
CA LEU A 180 -0.56 11.85 0.64
C LEU A 180 -1.49 12.20 1.80
N PHE A 181 -1.17 11.68 2.96
CA PHE A 181 -1.93 11.91 4.18
C PHE A 181 -1.32 13.08 4.94
N LEU A 182 -2.02 14.21 4.96
CA LEU A 182 -1.67 15.34 5.80
C LEU A 182 -2.21 15.11 7.21
N SER A 183 -1.32 15.22 8.18
CA SER A 183 -1.66 15.19 9.60
C SER A 183 -2.44 16.44 9.99
N THR A 184 -3.41 16.25 10.86
CA THR A 184 -4.29 17.35 11.34
C THR A 184 -4.13 17.61 12.85
N GLY A 185 -3.19 16.90 13.50
CA GLY A 185 -3.06 16.87 14.95
C GLY A 185 -4.27 16.18 15.62
N THR A 186 -5.00 15.35 14.88
CA THR A 186 -6.14 14.54 15.37
C THR A 186 -6.05 13.12 14.81
N GLU A 187 -6.95 12.25 15.28
CA GLU A 187 -7.03 10.86 14.78
C GLU A 187 -7.49 10.72 13.30
N ARG A 188 -7.67 11.82 12.58
CA ARG A 188 -8.10 11.81 11.17
C ARG A 188 -7.10 12.51 10.28
N LEU A 189 -6.85 11.92 9.14
CA LEU A 189 -5.93 12.42 8.14
C LEU A 189 -6.68 13.00 6.93
N PHE A 190 -6.07 13.96 6.27
CA PHE A 190 -6.58 14.55 5.05
C PHE A 190 -5.78 14.05 3.85
N GLU A 191 -6.42 13.44 2.85
CA GLU A 191 -5.73 12.97 1.65
C GLU A 191 -5.63 14.07 0.60
N ALA A 192 -4.42 14.38 0.15
CA ALA A 192 -4.12 15.54 -0.67
C ALA A 192 -3.36 15.23 -1.98
N ALA A 193 -2.98 13.99 -2.28
CA ALA A 193 -2.13 13.65 -3.42
C ALA A 193 -2.67 14.15 -4.75
N SER A 194 -3.99 14.03 -4.98
CA SER A 194 -4.62 14.53 -6.20
C SER A 194 -4.60 16.06 -6.31
N MET A 195 -4.80 16.75 -5.20
CA MET A 195 -4.78 18.22 -5.16
C MET A 195 -3.37 18.77 -5.44
N MET A 196 -2.35 18.06 -4.98
CA MET A 196 -0.94 18.45 -5.15
C MET A 196 -0.28 17.89 -6.42
N GLY A 197 -1.03 17.21 -7.30
CA GLY A 197 -0.50 16.66 -8.55
C GLY A 197 0.40 15.43 -8.39
N MET A 198 0.42 14.80 -7.21
CA MET A 198 1.30 13.66 -6.89
C MET A 198 0.60 12.30 -6.89
N ALA A 199 -0.69 12.25 -7.25
CA ALA A 199 -1.49 11.03 -7.22
C ALA A 199 -1.06 9.96 -8.23
N ASN A 200 -0.28 10.31 -9.25
CA ASN A 200 0.11 9.41 -10.33
C ASN A 200 1.59 9.62 -10.67
N THR A 201 2.41 8.61 -10.46
CA THR A 201 3.86 8.68 -10.64
C THR A 201 4.44 7.48 -11.40
N ASP A 202 3.62 6.81 -12.23
CA ASP A 202 3.93 5.57 -12.95
C ASP A 202 4.14 4.36 -12.02
N TRP A 203 4.98 3.40 -12.37
CA TRP A 203 5.24 2.24 -11.52
C TRP A 203 6.24 2.60 -10.43
N SER A 204 5.71 3.12 -9.35
CA SER A 204 6.52 3.68 -8.27
C SER A 204 6.83 2.65 -7.20
N TRP A 205 8.09 2.64 -6.74
CA TRP A 205 8.56 1.70 -5.73
C TRP A 205 8.77 2.35 -4.37
N SER A 206 9.52 3.45 -4.33
CA SER A 206 9.91 4.05 -3.06
C SER A 206 9.89 5.57 -3.18
N PRO A 207 9.13 6.26 -2.31
CA PRO A 207 9.25 7.70 -2.14
C PRO A 207 10.38 8.02 -1.16
N LYS A 208 10.97 9.21 -1.29
CA LYS A 208 11.87 9.80 -0.29
C LYS A 208 11.65 11.28 -0.21
N PHE A 209 11.38 11.74 0.99
CA PHE A 209 11.34 13.15 1.32
C PHE A 209 12.73 13.69 1.66
N GLY A 210 12.99 14.94 1.34
CA GLY A 210 14.22 15.64 1.69
C GLY A 210 14.26 17.05 1.10
N ASP A 211 14.96 17.95 1.73
CA ASP A 211 15.26 19.27 1.16
C ASP A 211 16.45 19.12 0.21
N PHE A 212 16.19 18.82 -1.08
CA PHE A 212 17.26 18.53 -2.04
C PHE A 212 17.96 19.77 -2.59
N ASN A 213 17.38 20.94 -2.38
CA ASN A 213 17.93 22.21 -2.88
C ASN A 213 18.34 23.17 -1.75
N ASN A 214 18.20 22.78 -0.49
CA ASN A 214 18.51 23.54 0.72
C ASN A 214 17.74 24.88 0.82
N ASP A 215 16.46 24.88 0.43
CA ASP A 215 15.60 26.06 0.56
C ASP A 215 14.68 26.04 1.80
N GLY A 216 14.78 24.99 2.62
CA GLY A 216 14.00 24.79 3.85
C GLY A 216 12.63 24.18 3.62
N MET A 217 12.29 23.80 2.37
CA MET A 217 11.06 23.09 2.02
C MET A 217 11.40 21.64 1.72
N ILE A 218 10.55 20.73 2.18
CA ILE A 218 10.76 19.31 1.93
C ILE A 218 10.23 18.94 0.54
N ASP A 219 11.15 18.51 -0.33
CA ASP A 219 10.87 17.99 -1.67
C ASP A 219 10.53 16.49 -1.64
N LEU A 220 10.04 15.94 -2.75
CA LEU A 220 9.76 14.52 -2.88
C LEU A 220 10.50 13.92 -4.09
N PHE A 221 11.26 12.85 -3.84
CA PHE A 221 11.79 11.96 -4.85
C PHE A 221 10.97 10.68 -4.91
N VAL A 222 10.65 10.19 -6.12
CA VAL A 222 9.95 8.91 -6.34
C VAL A 222 10.76 8.06 -7.30
N SER A 223 11.19 6.89 -6.84
CA SER A 223 11.85 5.90 -7.70
C SER A 223 10.84 5.10 -8.49
N ASN A 224 11.07 5.01 -9.80
CA ASN A 224 10.24 4.26 -10.74
C ASN A 224 11.04 3.18 -11.47
N GLY A 225 10.37 2.14 -11.92
CA GLY A 225 11.01 1.20 -12.82
C GLY A 225 10.25 -0.09 -12.99
N MET A 226 10.02 -0.41 -14.26
CA MET A 226 9.53 -1.70 -14.71
C MET A 226 10.26 -2.07 -16.00
N SER A 227 10.76 -3.29 -16.09
CA SER A 227 11.54 -3.72 -17.25
C SER A 227 10.68 -3.89 -18.51
N ARG A 228 9.40 -4.17 -18.33
CA ARG A 228 8.41 -4.37 -19.40
C ARG A 228 7.06 -3.81 -18.95
N ASP A 229 6.20 -3.47 -19.90
CA ASP A 229 4.88 -2.91 -19.63
C ASP A 229 3.85 -4.01 -19.27
N PHE A 230 4.10 -4.70 -18.15
CA PHE A 230 3.24 -5.80 -17.67
C PHE A 230 1.82 -5.37 -17.29
N MET A 231 1.62 -4.08 -17.06
CA MET A 231 0.30 -3.54 -16.75
C MET A 231 -0.54 -3.22 -17.99
N ASN A 232 0.06 -3.31 -19.17
CA ASN A 232 -0.64 -3.03 -20.42
C ASN A 232 -1.64 -4.14 -20.75
N SER A 233 -2.92 -3.87 -20.52
CA SER A 233 -4.00 -4.84 -20.73
C SER A 233 -4.14 -5.26 -22.20
N ASP A 234 -3.78 -4.41 -23.16
CA ASP A 234 -3.82 -4.74 -24.58
C ASP A 234 -2.76 -5.78 -24.92
N LEU A 235 -1.57 -5.70 -24.29
CA LEU A 235 -0.53 -6.71 -24.42
C LEU A 235 -0.89 -7.97 -23.61
N ALA A 236 -1.37 -7.81 -22.39
CA ALA A 236 -1.74 -8.92 -21.51
C ALA A 236 -2.85 -9.80 -22.12
N ALA A 237 -3.74 -9.24 -22.93
CA ALA A 237 -4.77 -9.99 -23.63
C ALA A 237 -4.19 -11.00 -24.66
N THR A 238 -2.99 -10.75 -25.17
CA THR A 238 -2.28 -11.59 -26.15
C THR A 238 -1.21 -12.49 -25.53
N ILE A 239 -0.77 -12.19 -24.33
CA ILE A 239 0.31 -12.89 -23.62
C ILE A 239 -0.24 -13.64 -22.42
N THR A 240 -0.27 -14.95 -22.49
CA THR A 240 -0.96 -15.83 -21.53
C THR A 240 -0.27 -15.96 -20.17
N SER A 241 0.98 -15.55 -20.03
CA SER A 241 1.75 -15.65 -18.79
C SER A 241 2.78 -14.53 -18.66
N ARG A 242 2.86 -13.90 -17.48
CA ARG A 242 3.90 -12.92 -17.15
C ARG A 242 5.33 -13.45 -17.28
N TYR A 243 5.50 -14.77 -17.20
CA TYR A 243 6.79 -15.46 -17.34
C TYR A 243 7.04 -15.98 -18.76
N SER A 244 6.14 -15.70 -19.72
CA SER A 244 6.29 -16.19 -21.09
C SER A 244 7.45 -15.50 -21.81
N GLU A 245 8.09 -16.23 -22.73
CA GLU A 245 9.12 -15.69 -23.63
C GLU A 245 8.60 -14.48 -24.45
N GLN A 246 7.30 -14.42 -24.69
CA GLN A 246 6.65 -13.33 -25.42
C GLN A 246 6.89 -11.96 -24.76
N TRP A 247 6.88 -11.86 -23.41
CA TRP A 247 7.20 -10.61 -22.72
C TRP A 247 8.63 -10.14 -22.97
N ARG A 248 9.58 -11.06 -23.17
CA ARG A 248 10.97 -10.71 -23.47
C ARG A 248 11.12 -10.06 -24.84
N GLN A 249 10.18 -10.31 -25.75
CA GLN A 249 10.15 -9.72 -27.10
C GLN A 249 9.48 -8.34 -27.13
N THR A 250 8.78 -7.93 -26.06
CA THR A 250 8.22 -6.57 -25.98
C THR A 250 9.33 -5.54 -25.78
N ALA A 251 9.05 -4.29 -26.13
CA ALA A 251 10.00 -3.20 -25.90
C ALA A 251 10.32 -3.04 -24.40
N VAL A 252 11.56 -2.67 -24.10
CA VAL A 252 11.95 -2.29 -22.73
C VAL A 252 11.23 -1.01 -22.36
N LEU A 253 10.52 -1.04 -21.25
CA LEU A 253 9.89 0.15 -20.68
C LEU A 253 10.95 0.95 -19.92
N LYS A 254 11.21 2.18 -20.37
CA LYS A 254 12.10 3.11 -19.69
C LYS A 254 11.25 4.12 -18.93
N GLN A 255 11.05 3.85 -17.66
CA GLN A 255 10.42 4.81 -16.74
C GLN A 255 11.53 5.60 -16.05
N ARG A 256 11.31 6.91 -15.90
CA ARG A 256 12.22 7.78 -15.17
C ARG A 256 11.76 7.94 -13.72
N ASN A 257 12.71 8.18 -12.87
CA ASN A 257 12.40 8.66 -11.52
C ASN A 257 11.83 10.08 -11.59
N LEU A 258 11.05 10.44 -10.61
CA LEU A 258 10.42 11.76 -10.52
C LEU A 258 10.97 12.53 -9.32
N ILE A 259 11.10 13.83 -9.49
CA ILE A 259 11.43 14.76 -8.41
C ILE A 259 10.36 15.85 -8.41
N PHE A 260 9.73 16.05 -7.28
CA PHE A 260 8.76 17.12 -7.06
C PHE A 260 9.40 18.16 -6.13
N LYS A 261 9.64 19.34 -6.69
CA LYS A 261 10.09 20.48 -5.90
C LYS A 261 8.91 21.10 -5.16
N ASN A 262 9.05 21.25 -3.86
CA ASN A 262 8.12 21.99 -3.02
C ASN A 262 8.40 23.50 -3.14
N SER A 263 7.44 24.26 -3.58
CA SER A 263 7.52 25.73 -3.70
C SER A 263 6.77 26.44 -2.57
N GLY A 264 6.43 25.73 -1.51
CA GLY A 264 5.62 26.23 -0.40
C GLY A 264 4.12 26.25 -0.70
N ASN A 265 3.31 26.45 0.32
CA ASN A 265 1.84 26.47 0.24
C ASN A 265 1.26 25.22 -0.43
N LEU A 266 1.82 24.04 -0.15
CA LEU A 266 1.42 22.76 -0.72
C LEU A 266 1.49 22.71 -2.26
N ASN A 267 2.38 23.48 -2.87
CA ASN A 267 2.57 23.54 -4.31
C ASN A 267 3.81 22.75 -4.73
N PHE A 268 3.59 21.58 -5.29
CA PHE A 268 4.64 20.67 -5.78
C PHE A 268 4.71 20.67 -7.30
N ASN A 269 5.91 20.85 -7.84
CA ASN A 269 6.15 20.86 -9.28
C ASN A 269 7.13 19.76 -9.67
N GLU A 270 6.79 18.92 -10.62
CA GLU A 270 7.68 17.90 -11.15
C GLU A 270 8.80 18.57 -12.00
N VAL A 271 10.04 18.44 -11.53
CA VAL A 271 11.22 19.10 -12.09
C VAL A 271 12.26 18.14 -12.67
N GLY A 272 12.03 16.85 -12.64
CA GLY A 272 12.97 15.83 -13.15
C GLY A 272 13.04 15.73 -14.68
N LYS A 273 12.47 16.68 -15.41
CA LYS A 273 12.47 16.70 -16.88
C LYS A 273 13.68 17.38 -17.50
N ASP A 274 14.40 18.16 -16.74
CA ASP A 274 15.49 19.01 -17.21
C ASP A 274 16.87 18.42 -16.89
#